data_ba022f288f17148eee73a1cd706e37f4
#
_entry.id   ba022f288f17148eee73a1cd706e37f4
#
_cell.length_a   1.000
_cell.length_b   1.000
_cell.length_c   1.000
_cell.angle_alpha   90.00
_cell.angle_beta   90.00
_cell.angle_gamma   90.00
#
_symmetry.space_group_name_H-M   'P 1'
#
loop_
_entity.id
_entity.type
_entity.pdbx_description
1 polymer ?
#
loop_
_entity_poly.entity_id
_entity_poly.type
_entity_poly.pdbx_seq_one_letter_code
_entity_poly.pdbx_strand_id
1 'polypeptide(L)'
;MVNNPAKIIGCLVAAVAMSFANIAGAQEVKHYRFAHDQQLNTGYSVAYDMFSTKLKELSKGSMLIDQYPGAQLGQEPQLLQLVKAGDIDFAIISSANTATISPQAGVMSLHFLFRNADHVVKALADQKVIDAIKAMIEETTQGLHVIATGSQGVRNIYSKKEIHNVGDLKGLKIRVQATATEDAIFPAYGAQTVHMPFGSVYTSLQTGVVEAAENSINVYLVNKHYEVAPVLSITEHEANNALVFVSDKLWQGFSAEQKQWVTAAAAEISAKEPARAFELEKAAATKLKSLGVKIVDDVDKKSLTAIADPYLDKQAKELGPHAEKIKDLIRAIN
;
A
#
# COMPACT_ATOMS: atom_id res chain seq x y z
N MET A 1 -44.64 -57.40 75.81
CA MET A 1 -45.41 -56.35 75.12
C MET A 1 -44.46 -55.33 74.58
N VAL A 2 -44.70 -54.85 73.47
CA VAL A 2 -44.02 -53.83 72.68
C VAL A 2 -43.13 -54.39 71.58
N ASN A 3 -43.69 -54.43 70.39
CA ASN A 3 -43.10 -54.60 69.08
C ASN A 3 -42.28 -53.38 68.68
N ASN A 4 -41.15 -53.60 68.04
CA ASN A 4 -40.48 -52.59 67.33
C ASN A 4 -40.07 -53.13 65.95
N PRO A 5 -40.60 -52.61 64.85
CA PRO A 5 -40.16 -53.04 63.55
C PRO A 5 -39.04 -52.14 63.04
N ALA A 6 -37.95 -52.78 62.60
CA ALA A 6 -36.80 -52.17 61.94
C ALA A 6 -37.21 -51.44 60.65
N LYS A 7 -36.83 -50.16 60.57
CA LYS A 7 -36.94 -49.37 59.34
C LYS A 7 -35.68 -49.59 58.51
N ILE A 8 -35.88 -50.14 57.32
CA ILE A 8 -34.87 -50.25 56.26
C ILE A 8 -34.78 -48.86 55.63
N ILE A 9 -33.62 -48.22 55.82
CA ILE A 9 -33.30 -46.95 55.14
C ILE A 9 -32.54 -47.33 53.86
N GLY A 10 -33.24 -47.24 52.73
CA GLY A 10 -32.58 -47.34 51.42
C GLY A 10 -31.81 -46.07 51.08
N CYS A 11 -30.49 -46.19 50.95
CA CYS A 11 -29.68 -45.11 50.44
C CYS A 11 -29.87 -44.98 48.94
N LEU A 12 -30.61 -43.94 48.49
CA LEU A 12 -30.61 -43.51 47.09
C LEU A 12 -29.32 -42.65 46.88
N VAL A 13 -28.34 -43.20 46.23
CA VAL A 13 -27.19 -42.44 45.71
C VAL A 13 -27.63 -41.77 44.44
N ALA A 14 -28.02 -40.48 44.53
CA ALA A 14 -28.23 -39.66 43.38
C ALA A 14 -26.89 -39.30 42.75
N ALA A 15 -26.53 -39.96 41.67
CA ALA A 15 -25.40 -39.56 40.81
C ALA A 15 -25.78 -38.24 40.09
N VAL A 16 -25.30 -37.13 40.62
CA VAL A 16 -25.32 -35.84 39.95
C VAL A 16 -24.21 -35.91 38.86
N ALA A 17 -24.60 -36.27 37.64
CA ALA A 17 -23.81 -36.07 36.46
C ALA A 17 -23.64 -34.56 36.27
N MET A 18 -22.52 -33.97 36.70
CA MET A 18 -22.11 -32.65 36.30
C MET A 18 -21.81 -32.69 34.81
N SER A 19 -22.78 -32.33 33.98
CA SER A 19 -22.57 -31.95 32.60
C SER A 19 -21.72 -30.68 32.64
N PHE A 20 -20.42 -30.82 32.48
CA PHE A 20 -19.59 -29.70 32.05
C PHE A 20 -20.05 -29.30 30.66
N ALA A 21 -21.05 -28.45 30.58
CA ALA A 21 -21.29 -27.68 29.40
C ALA A 21 -20.00 -26.94 29.11
N ASN A 22 -19.28 -27.36 28.08
CA ASN A 22 -18.26 -26.54 27.46
C ASN A 22 -18.98 -25.24 27.04
N ILE A 23 -18.95 -24.25 27.92
CA ILE A 23 -19.16 -22.87 27.51
C ILE A 23 -17.97 -22.62 26.61
N ALA A 24 -18.11 -22.92 25.33
CA ALA A 24 -17.27 -22.33 24.30
C ALA A 24 -17.43 -20.83 24.52
N GLY A 25 -16.51 -20.25 25.28
CA GLY A 25 -16.51 -18.82 25.52
C GLY A 25 -16.63 -18.16 24.17
N ALA A 26 -17.65 -17.36 23.95
CA ALA A 26 -17.77 -16.57 22.74
C ALA A 26 -16.44 -15.86 22.57
N GLN A 27 -15.67 -16.23 21.57
CA GLN A 27 -14.37 -15.63 21.31
C GLN A 27 -14.64 -14.14 21.10
N GLU A 28 -14.04 -13.28 21.93
CA GLU A 28 -14.24 -11.83 21.85
C GLU A 28 -13.87 -11.36 20.44
N VAL A 29 -14.81 -10.77 19.74
CA VAL A 29 -14.59 -10.21 18.41
C VAL A 29 -13.88 -8.87 18.59
N LYS A 30 -12.72 -8.72 17.98
CA LYS A 30 -11.94 -7.48 17.98
C LYS A 30 -11.96 -6.84 16.61
N HIS A 31 -12.24 -5.54 16.59
CA HIS A 31 -12.21 -4.70 15.42
C HIS A 31 -10.91 -3.91 15.37
N TYR A 32 -10.28 -3.91 14.18
CA TYR A 32 -9.03 -3.21 13.91
C TYR A 32 -9.22 -2.25 12.74
N ARG A 33 -8.61 -1.08 12.81
CA ARG A 33 -8.71 -0.05 11.78
C ARG A 33 -7.65 -0.24 10.72
N PHE A 34 -8.06 -0.21 9.45
CA PHE A 34 -7.18 -0.19 8.29
C PHE A 34 -7.43 1.09 7.49
N ALA A 35 -6.44 1.98 7.47
CA ALA A 35 -6.58 3.30 6.88
C ALA A 35 -5.77 3.46 5.60
N HIS A 36 -6.30 4.27 4.67
CA HIS A 36 -5.59 4.78 3.50
C HIS A 36 -6.22 6.07 2.98
N ASP A 37 -5.45 6.84 2.23
CA ASP A 37 -5.92 8.12 1.67
C ASP A 37 -6.61 8.00 0.31
N GLN A 38 -6.55 6.83 -0.31
CA GLN A 38 -7.16 6.61 -1.63
C GLN A 38 -8.66 6.32 -1.53
N GLN A 39 -9.36 6.67 -2.60
CA GLN A 39 -10.78 6.30 -2.75
C GLN A 39 -10.97 4.79 -2.87
N LEU A 40 -12.21 4.33 -2.74
CA LEU A 40 -12.58 2.95 -3.04
C LEU A 40 -12.29 2.62 -4.52
N ASN A 41 -12.22 1.33 -4.84
CA ASN A 41 -11.90 0.82 -6.19
C ASN A 41 -10.49 1.16 -6.68
N THR A 42 -9.54 1.26 -5.77
CA THR A 42 -8.10 1.37 -6.04
C THR A 42 -7.37 0.10 -5.55
N GLY A 43 -6.10 -0.04 -5.89
CA GLY A 43 -5.24 -1.12 -5.36
C GLY A 43 -5.27 -1.20 -3.84
N TYR A 44 -5.32 -0.04 -3.15
CA TYR A 44 -5.41 -0.01 -1.67
C TYR A 44 -6.69 -0.63 -1.13
N SER A 45 -7.84 -0.42 -1.80
CA SER A 45 -9.08 -1.10 -1.42
C SER A 45 -9.00 -2.60 -1.68
N VAL A 46 -8.38 -3.02 -2.79
CA VAL A 46 -8.16 -4.44 -3.09
C VAL A 46 -7.28 -5.10 -2.03
N ALA A 47 -6.20 -4.43 -1.61
CA ALA A 47 -5.34 -4.91 -0.54
C ALA A 47 -6.11 -5.09 0.78
N TYR A 48 -6.95 -4.10 1.13
CA TYR A 48 -7.83 -4.20 2.29
C TYR A 48 -8.79 -5.40 2.16
N ASP A 49 -9.49 -5.55 1.04
CA ASP A 49 -10.48 -6.61 0.84
C ASP A 49 -9.84 -8.01 0.97
N MET A 50 -8.66 -8.20 0.38
CA MET A 50 -7.90 -9.45 0.49
C MET A 50 -7.49 -9.73 1.94
N PHE A 51 -6.92 -8.73 2.60
CA PHE A 51 -6.46 -8.84 3.99
C PHE A 51 -7.60 -9.13 4.95
N SER A 52 -8.67 -8.32 4.91
CA SER A 52 -9.80 -8.43 5.83
C SER A 52 -10.54 -9.76 5.66
N THR A 53 -10.76 -10.19 4.41
CA THR A 53 -11.41 -11.46 4.10
C THR A 53 -10.59 -12.64 4.62
N LYS A 54 -9.28 -12.65 4.33
CA LYS A 54 -8.40 -13.75 4.73
C LYS A 54 -8.18 -13.79 6.24
N LEU A 55 -8.01 -12.64 6.88
CA LEU A 55 -7.85 -12.58 8.34
C LEU A 55 -9.12 -13.03 9.06
N LYS A 56 -10.30 -12.61 8.59
CA LYS A 56 -11.59 -13.08 9.12
C LYS A 56 -11.73 -14.60 9.00
N GLU A 57 -11.35 -15.18 7.86
CA GLU A 57 -11.37 -16.64 7.65
C GLU A 57 -10.46 -17.34 8.66
N LEU A 58 -9.16 -16.95 8.73
CA LEU A 58 -8.16 -17.59 9.57
C LEU A 58 -8.48 -17.47 11.06
N SER A 59 -8.97 -16.31 11.48
CA SER A 59 -9.34 -16.03 12.87
C SER A 59 -10.72 -16.56 13.26
N LYS A 60 -11.43 -17.23 12.34
CA LYS A 60 -12.84 -17.67 12.52
C LYS A 60 -13.75 -16.53 12.98
N GLY A 61 -13.48 -15.32 12.50
CA GLY A 61 -14.26 -14.11 12.79
C GLY A 61 -13.90 -13.41 14.11
N SER A 62 -12.88 -13.82 14.84
CA SER A 62 -12.45 -13.13 16.06
C SER A 62 -11.65 -11.85 15.80
N MET A 63 -11.07 -11.71 14.60
CA MET A 63 -10.37 -10.50 14.16
C MET A 63 -11.07 -9.95 12.92
N LEU A 64 -11.66 -8.77 13.06
CA LEU A 64 -12.33 -8.06 11.97
C LEU A 64 -11.58 -6.77 11.68
N ILE A 65 -11.55 -6.39 10.41
CA ILE A 65 -10.87 -5.18 9.96
C ILE A 65 -11.91 -4.20 9.41
N ASP A 66 -11.90 -2.97 9.91
CA ASP A 66 -12.75 -1.88 9.45
C ASP A 66 -11.94 -0.95 8.54
N GLN A 67 -12.44 -0.69 7.33
CA GLN A 67 -11.78 0.15 6.35
C GLN A 67 -12.09 1.63 6.57
N TYR A 68 -11.04 2.46 6.51
CA TYR A 68 -11.13 3.93 6.54
C TYR A 68 -10.46 4.51 5.28
N PRO A 69 -11.19 4.56 4.14
CA PRO A 69 -10.68 5.03 2.85
C PRO A 69 -10.73 6.55 2.72
N GLY A 70 -10.17 7.09 1.63
CA GLY A 70 -10.35 8.48 1.22
C GLY A 70 -9.85 9.49 2.25
N ALA A 71 -8.79 9.18 2.96
CA ALA A 71 -8.19 10.03 3.99
C ALA A 71 -9.12 10.36 5.19
N GLN A 72 -10.09 9.50 5.50
CA GLN A 72 -10.97 9.70 6.66
C GLN A 72 -10.20 9.85 7.97
N LEU A 73 -9.04 9.19 8.11
CA LEU A 73 -8.14 9.30 9.26
C LEU A 73 -6.89 10.13 8.97
N GLY A 74 -6.79 10.74 7.80
CA GLY A 74 -5.68 11.60 7.39
C GLY A 74 -5.01 11.18 6.08
N GLN A 75 -4.13 12.04 5.59
CA GLN A 75 -3.27 11.76 4.42
C GLN A 75 -2.11 10.84 4.81
N GLU A 76 -1.46 10.17 3.86
CA GLU A 76 -0.41 9.17 4.11
C GLU A 76 0.68 9.62 5.10
N PRO A 77 1.26 10.85 5.04
CA PRO A 77 2.24 11.27 6.02
C PRO A 77 1.70 11.32 7.46
N GLN A 78 0.42 11.67 7.63
CA GLN A 78 -0.26 11.65 8.93
C GLN A 78 -0.54 10.21 9.37
N LEU A 79 -1.04 9.36 8.46
CA LEU A 79 -1.31 7.95 8.75
C LEU A 79 -0.05 7.22 9.23
N LEU A 80 1.12 7.48 8.63
CA LEU A 80 2.40 6.93 9.09
C LEU A 80 2.67 7.26 10.57
N GLN A 81 2.43 8.51 10.99
CA GLN A 81 2.63 8.90 12.37
C GLN A 81 1.62 8.23 13.31
N LEU A 82 0.34 8.13 12.88
CA LEU A 82 -0.72 7.52 13.68
C LEU A 82 -0.50 6.00 13.87
N VAL A 83 -0.07 5.28 12.83
CA VAL A 83 0.29 3.85 12.96
C VAL A 83 1.52 3.69 13.84
N LYS A 84 2.54 4.54 13.65
CA LYS A 84 3.75 4.53 14.49
C LYS A 84 3.44 4.77 15.97
N ALA A 85 2.51 5.66 16.28
CA ALA A 85 2.05 5.92 17.65
C ALA A 85 1.15 4.81 18.21
N GLY A 86 0.62 3.93 17.35
CA GLY A 86 -0.36 2.90 17.73
C GLY A 86 -1.79 3.44 17.88
N ASP A 87 -2.07 4.60 17.28
CA ASP A 87 -3.40 5.21 17.25
C ASP A 87 -4.26 4.66 16.11
N ILE A 88 -3.63 4.05 15.10
CA ILE A 88 -4.24 3.25 14.03
C ILE A 88 -3.54 1.90 14.00
N ASP A 89 -4.30 0.84 13.71
CA ASP A 89 -3.83 -0.54 13.78
C ASP A 89 -3.02 -0.94 12.54
N PHE A 90 -3.58 -0.67 11.35
CA PHE A 90 -3.00 -0.96 10.04
C PHE A 90 -3.16 0.23 9.10
N ALA A 91 -2.21 0.41 8.20
CA ALA A 91 -2.34 1.33 7.07
C ALA A 91 -1.59 0.81 5.85
N ILE A 92 -2.07 1.18 4.65
CA ILE A 92 -1.32 1.02 3.42
C ILE A 92 -0.86 2.39 2.94
N ILE A 93 0.43 2.52 2.67
CA ILE A 93 1.13 3.78 2.41
C ILE A 93 2.06 3.59 1.21
N SER A 94 2.14 4.56 0.32
CA SER A 94 3.09 4.53 -0.79
C SER A 94 4.54 4.44 -0.30
N SER A 95 5.38 3.73 -1.03
CA SER A 95 6.82 3.67 -0.76
C SER A 95 7.46 5.06 -0.76
N ALA A 96 7.01 5.94 -1.64
CA ALA A 96 7.45 7.32 -1.71
C ALA A 96 7.16 8.09 -0.41
N ASN A 97 5.93 8.07 0.10
CA ASN A 97 5.64 8.74 1.38
C ASN A 97 6.30 8.03 2.57
N THR A 98 6.56 6.73 2.48
CA THR A 98 7.37 6.01 3.49
C THR A 98 8.78 6.58 3.60
N ALA A 99 9.34 7.11 2.51
CA ALA A 99 10.65 7.77 2.52
C ALA A 99 10.73 8.99 3.45
N THR A 100 9.62 9.58 3.86
CA THR A 100 9.59 10.67 4.85
C THR A 100 10.04 10.25 6.24
N ILE A 101 9.97 8.95 6.56
CA ILE A 101 10.41 8.39 7.85
C ILE A 101 11.55 7.37 7.69
N SER A 102 11.70 6.79 6.52
CA SER A 102 12.77 5.87 6.13
C SER A 102 13.28 6.27 4.74
N PRO A 103 14.25 7.20 4.63
CA PRO A 103 14.70 7.74 3.34
C PRO A 103 15.08 6.67 2.31
N GLN A 104 15.64 5.54 2.77
CA GLN A 104 16.02 4.43 1.90
C GLN A 104 14.82 3.78 1.18
N ALA A 105 13.58 3.94 1.68
CA ALA A 105 12.38 3.47 1.01
C ALA A 105 12.14 4.15 -0.36
N GLY A 106 12.74 5.33 -0.58
CA GLY A 106 12.73 6.02 -1.87
C GLY A 106 13.32 5.19 -3.03
N VAL A 107 14.09 4.13 -2.74
CA VAL A 107 14.57 3.21 -3.78
C VAL A 107 13.45 2.60 -4.61
N MET A 108 12.30 2.34 -4.00
CA MET A 108 11.16 1.74 -4.69
C MET A 108 10.46 2.71 -5.65
N SER A 109 10.76 4.01 -5.54
CA SER A 109 10.28 5.09 -6.41
C SER A 109 11.33 5.53 -7.44
N LEU A 110 12.42 4.79 -7.60
CA LEU A 110 13.38 5.08 -8.66
C LEU A 110 12.74 4.88 -10.04
N HIS A 111 12.83 5.91 -10.88
CA HIS A 111 12.27 5.88 -12.22
C HIS A 111 12.89 4.75 -13.05
N PHE A 112 12.05 4.01 -13.76
CA PHE A 112 12.41 2.87 -14.60
C PHE A 112 13.17 1.75 -13.87
N LEU A 113 13.10 1.67 -12.53
CA LEU A 113 13.63 0.54 -11.77
C LEU A 113 12.98 -0.78 -12.20
N PHE A 114 11.68 -0.75 -12.42
CA PHE A 114 10.89 -1.88 -12.89
C PHE A 114 10.71 -1.83 -14.41
N ARG A 115 10.89 -2.97 -15.05
CA ARG A 115 10.89 -3.05 -16.54
C ARG A 115 9.50 -2.98 -17.16
N ASN A 116 8.50 -3.54 -16.48
CA ASN A 116 7.10 -3.63 -16.94
C ASN A 116 6.20 -4.13 -15.81
N ALA A 117 4.90 -4.25 -16.08
CA ALA A 117 3.89 -4.71 -15.13
C ALA A 117 4.20 -6.10 -14.53
N ASP A 118 4.60 -7.07 -15.38
CA ASP A 118 4.95 -8.42 -14.90
C ASP A 118 6.14 -8.39 -13.93
N HIS A 119 7.12 -7.54 -14.23
CA HIS A 119 8.27 -7.36 -13.35
C HIS A 119 7.88 -6.74 -12.00
N VAL A 120 6.97 -5.76 -11.98
CA VAL A 120 6.41 -5.21 -10.72
C VAL A 120 5.73 -6.31 -9.92
N VAL A 121 4.83 -7.07 -10.54
CA VAL A 121 4.08 -8.16 -9.89
C VAL A 121 5.04 -9.20 -9.28
N LYS A 122 6.03 -9.65 -10.05
CA LYS A 122 7.01 -10.63 -9.58
C LYS A 122 7.87 -10.08 -8.44
N ALA A 123 8.35 -8.85 -8.56
CA ALA A 123 9.22 -8.23 -7.56
C ALA A 123 8.50 -8.00 -6.23
N LEU A 124 7.26 -7.54 -6.25
CA LEU A 124 6.47 -7.32 -5.03
C LEU A 124 6.00 -8.61 -4.37
N ALA A 125 6.00 -9.74 -5.09
CA ALA A 125 5.73 -11.08 -4.56
C ALA A 125 7.01 -11.84 -4.16
N ASP A 126 8.19 -11.36 -4.52
CA ASP A 126 9.45 -12.05 -4.22
C ASP A 126 9.81 -11.93 -2.74
N GLN A 127 9.98 -13.08 -2.08
CA GLN A 127 10.24 -13.11 -0.64
C GLN A 127 11.55 -12.41 -0.24
N LYS A 128 12.59 -12.45 -1.09
CA LYS A 128 13.87 -11.79 -0.80
C LYS A 128 13.73 -10.27 -0.84
N VAL A 129 12.92 -9.77 -1.77
CA VAL A 129 12.60 -8.32 -1.86
C VAL A 129 11.77 -7.90 -0.65
N ILE A 130 10.73 -8.66 -0.29
CA ILE A 130 9.89 -8.40 0.88
C ILE A 130 10.72 -8.39 2.17
N ASP A 131 11.59 -9.39 2.36
CA ASP A 131 12.43 -9.48 3.55
C ASP A 131 13.46 -8.34 3.63
N ALA A 132 14.01 -7.91 2.48
CA ALA A 132 14.91 -6.77 2.44
C ALA A 132 14.19 -5.45 2.78
N ILE A 133 12.95 -5.26 2.32
CA ILE A 133 12.12 -4.10 2.66
C ILE A 133 11.78 -4.11 4.16
N LYS A 134 11.39 -5.27 4.72
CA LYS A 134 11.11 -5.41 6.15
C LYS A 134 12.34 -5.04 6.99
N ALA A 135 13.50 -5.62 6.67
CA ALA A 135 14.75 -5.32 7.36
C ALA A 135 15.10 -3.82 7.29
N MET A 136 14.96 -3.21 6.12
CA MET A 136 15.18 -1.77 5.97
C MET A 136 14.29 -0.95 6.91
N ILE A 137 13.00 -1.24 6.98
CA ILE A 137 12.06 -0.50 7.82
C ILE A 137 12.36 -0.76 9.30
N GLU A 138 12.61 -1.98 9.71
CA GLU A 138 12.91 -2.35 11.09
C GLU A 138 14.21 -1.70 11.60
N GLU A 139 15.21 -1.56 10.73
CA GLU A 139 16.49 -0.94 11.10
C GLU A 139 16.46 0.61 11.05
N THR A 140 15.64 1.19 10.20
CA THR A 140 15.62 2.64 9.99
C THR A 140 14.46 3.37 10.69
N THR A 141 13.48 2.63 11.20
CA THR A 141 12.32 3.22 11.90
C THR A 141 12.02 2.43 13.19
N GLN A 142 11.25 3.06 14.07
CA GLN A 142 10.69 2.41 15.27
C GLN A 142 9.18 2.54 15.26
N GLY A 143 8.49 1.61 15.89
CA GLY A 143 7.04 1.65 16.07
C GLY A 143 6.22 1.12 14.90
N LEU A 144 6.86 0.57 13.86
CA LEU A 144 6.21 0.07 12.66
C LEU A 144 6.79 -1.28 12.22
N HIS A 145 5.91 -2.16 11.72
CA HIS A 145 6.30 -3.35 10.96
C HIS A 145 5.66 -3.34 9.58
N VAL A 146 6.42 -3.68 8.55
CA VAL A 146 5.87 -3.98 7.22
C VAL A 146 5.39 -5.42 7.21
N ILE A 147 4.13 -5.63 6.82
CA ILE A 147 3.55 -6.98 6.73
C ILE A 147 3.32 -7.43 5.29
N ALA A 148 3.14 -6.50 4.35
CA ALA A 148 2.97 -6.80 2.93
C ALA A 148 3.47 -5.67 2.04
N THR A 149 3.71 -6.00 0.77
CA THR A 149 3.88 -5.08 -0.35
C THR A 149 2.61 -5.04 -1.18
N GLY A 150 2.32 -3.91 -1.82
CA GLY A 150 1.18 -3.71 -2.71
C GLY A 150 1.52 -2.75 -3.84
N SER A 151 0.57 -2.52 -4.74
CA SER A 151 0.73 -1.64 -5.90
C SER A 151 -0.55 -0.89 -6.22
N GLN A 152 -0.43 0.20 -6.94
CA GLN A 152 -1.52 0.87 -7.63
C GLN A 152 -1.27 0.93 -9.16
N GLY A 153 -0.35 0.11 -9.68
CA GLY A 153 0.05 0.10 -11.08
C GLY A 153 1.30 0.93 -11.33
N VAL A 154 1.37 1.61 -12.46
CA VAL A 154 2.50 2.47 -12.84
C VAL A 154 2.06 3.92 -13.01
N ARG A 155 2.96 4.83 -12.66
CA ARG A 155 2.70 6.27 -12.67
C ARG A 155 2.95 6.83 -14.07
N ASN A 156 2.03 7.72 -14.46
CA ASN A 156 1.99 8.41 -15.72
C ASN A 156 1.75 9.89 -15.46
N ILE A 157 2.26 10.76 -16.33
CA ILE A 157 2.07 12.21 -16.18
C ILE A 157 0.72 12.61 -16.78
N TYR A 158 -0.05 13.40 -16.06
CA TYR A 158 -1.27 14.03 -16.54
C TYR A 158 -1.23 15.54 -16.35
N SER A 159 -1.72 16.26 -17.36
CA SER A 159 -1.61 17.71 -17.45
C SER A 159 -2.66 18.31 -18.37
N LYS A 160 -2.59 19.63 -18.58
CA LYS A 160 -3.39 20.33 -19.61
C LYS A 160 -2.74 20.30 -20.99
N LYS A 161 -1.48 19.82 -21.10
CA LYS A 161 -0.69 19.75 -22.34
C LYS A 161 -0.25 18.30 -22.59
N GLU A 162 -0.03 17.96 -23.85
CA GLU A 162 0.55 16.68 -24.22
C GLU A 162 2.04 16.65 -23.88
N ILE A 163 2.52 15.52 -23.36
CA ILE A 163 3.92 15.23 -23.10
C ILE A 163 4.31 14.06 -24.01
N HIS A 164 5.13 14.31 -25.01
CA HIS A 164 5.60 13.29 -25.95
C HIS A 164 7.06 12.87 -25.69
N ASN A 165 7.82 13.72 -25.04
CA ASN A 165 9.25 13.45 -24.74
C ASN A 165 9.71 14.32 -23.55
N VAL A 166 10.96 14.08 -23.09
CA VAL A 166 11.54 14.81 -21.96
C VAL A 166 11.60 16.33 -22.15
N GLY A 167 11.71 16.80 -23.39
CA GLY A 167 11.76 18.24 -23.69
C GLY A 167 10.48 18.98 -23.32
N ASP A 168 9.34 18.29 -23.34
CA ASP A 168 8.03 18.86 -23.00
C ASP A 168 7.85 19.09 -21.48
N LEU A 169 8.76 18.53 -20.67
CA LEU A 169 8.80 18.73 -19.21
C LEU A 169 9.53 20.00 -18.81
N LYS A 170 10.25 20.64 -19.74
CA LYS A 170 11.06 21.82 -19.42
C LYS A 170 10.23 22.98 -18.87
N GLY A 171 10.52 23.35 -17.63
CA GLY A 171 9.84 24.44 -16.91
C GLY A 171 8.43 24.11 -16.42
N LEU A 172 7.92 22.88 -16.67
CA LEU A 172 6.62 22.42 -16.22
C LEU A 172 6.58 22.33 -14.70
N LYS A 173 5.61 22.98 -14.07
CA LYS A 173 5.37 22.82 -12.63
C LYS A 173 4.57 21.57 -12.37
N ILE A 174 5.22 20.55 -11.88
CA ILE A 174 4.63 19.24 -11.61
C ILE A 174 4.52 18.97 -10.11
N ARG A 175 3.36 18.52 -9.66
CA ARG A 175 3.22 17.98 -8.32
C ARG A 175 3.82 16.58 -8.27
N VAL A 176 4.68 16.38 -7.28
CA VAL A 176 5.27 15.07 -6.97
C VAL A 176 5.14 14.76 -5.47
N GLN A 177 5.49 13.55 -5.08
CA GLN A 177 5.61 13.18 -3.67
C GLN A 177 6.92 13.74 -3.10
N ALA A 178 6.96 14.01 -1.78
CA ALA A 178 8.11 14.64 -1.13
C ALA A 178 9.23 13.62 -0.87
N THR A 179 9.97 13.27 -1.90
CA THR A 179 11.10 12.33 -1.82
C THR A 179 12.36 12.89 -2.45
N ALA A 180 13.52 12.49 -1.95
CA ALA A 180 14.80 12.81 -2.56
C ALA A 180 14.91 12.28 -4.00
N THR A 181 14.23 11.18 -4.30
CA THR A 181 14.17 10.58 -5.63
C THR A 181 13.51 11.52 -6.62
N GLU A 182 12.31 12.02 -6.29
CA GLU A 182 11.57 12.95 -7.14
C GLU A 182 12.29 14.29 -7.30
N ASP A 183 12.88 14.78 -6.21
CA ASP A 183 13.65 16.03 -6.19
C ASP A 183 14.94 15.97 -7.00
N ALA A 184 15.47 14.80 -7.24
CA ALA A 184 16.64 14.62 -8.10
C ALA A 184 16.24 14.44 -9.57
N ILE A 185 15.21 13.64 -9.86
CA ILE A 185 14.94 13.19 -11.22
C ILE A 185 14.09 14.18 -12.04
N PHE A 186 13.02 14.76 -11.49
CA PHE A 186 12.18 15.70 -12.24
C PHE A 186 12.92 16.99 -12.62
N PRO A 187 13.76 17.60 -11.76
CA PRO A 187 14.64 18.69 -12.19
C PRO A 187 15.64 18.27 -13.27
N ALA A 188 16.14 17.03 -13.25
CA ALA A 188 17.00 16.52 -14.33
C ALA A 188 16.26 16.41 -15.67
N TYR A 189 14.96 16.15 -15.66
CA TYR A 189 14.08 16.24 -16.83
C TYR A 189 13.79 17.70 -17.23
N GLY A 190 14.14 18.67 -16.40
CA GLY A 190 13.90 20.09 -16.62
C GLY A 190 12.59 20.62 -16.01
N ALA A 191 11.86 19.81 -15.27
CA ALA A 191 10.62 20.20 -14.59
C ALA A 191 10.89 20.90 -13.25
N GLN A 192 9.88 21.56 -12.70
CA GLN A 192 9.88 22.18 -11.38
C GLN A 192 8.97 21.39 -10.44
N THR A 193 9.53 20.78 -9.41
CA THR A 193 8.77 20.00 -8.43
C THR A 193 8.02 20.88 -7.43
N VAL A 194 6.80 20.47 -7.11
CA VAL A 194 5.98 21.08 -6.05
C VAL A 194 5.42 19.96 -5.18
N HIS A 195 5.69 20.01 -3.88
CA HIS A 195 5.23 19.00 -2.93
C HIS A 195 3.92 19.39 -2.28
N MET A 196 2.99 18.47 -2.21
CA MET A 196 1.75 18.62 -1.45
C MET A 196 1.12 17.26 -1.18
N PRO A 197 0.31 17.11 -0.11
CA PRO A 197 -0.49 15.92 0.13
C PRO A 197 -1.42 15.62 -1.05
N PHE A 198 -1.72 14.34 -1.26
CA PHE A 198 -2.49 13.89 -2.42
C PHE A 198 -3.88 14.53 -2.52
N GLY A 199 -4.58 14.71 -1.41
CA GLY A 199 -5.90 15.36 -1.38
C GLY A 199 -5.94 16.81 -1.90
N SER A 200 -4.77 17.47 -2.02
CA SER A 200 -4.67 18.83 -2.56
C SER A 200 -4.47 18.88 -4.09
N VAL A 201 -4.20 17.76 -4.73
CA VAL A 201 -3.78 17.70 -6.15
C VAL A 201 -4.88 18.22 -7.08
N TYR A 202 -6.13 17.76 -6.92
CA TYR A 202 -7.24 18.19 -7.77
C TYR A 202 -7.39 19.73 -7.80
N THR A 203 -7.48 20.33 -6.61
CA THR A 203 -7.64 21.81 -6.49
C THR A 203 -6.43 22.56 -7.02
N SER A 204 -5.21 22.04 -6.80
CA SER A 204 -3.97 22.68 -7.28
C SER A 204 -3.84 22.64 -8.79
N LEU A 205 -4.28 21.57 -9.45
CA LEU A 205 -4.41 21.50 -10.92
C LEU A 205 -5.50 22.44 -11.44
N GLN A 206 -6.65 22.47 -10.75
CA GLN A 206 -7.77 23.33 -11.14
C GLN A 206 -7.38 24.81 -11.11
N THR A 207 -6.74 25.25 -10.03
CA THR A 207 -6.33 26.64 -9.82
C THR A 207 -5.04 27.02 -10.52
N GLY A 208 -4.31 26.07 -11.08
CA GLY A 208 -3.06 26.31 -11.79
C GLY A 208 -1.85 26.55 -10.87
N VAL A 209 -1.93 26.18 -9.59
CA VAL A 209 -0.77 26.15 -8.67
C VAL A 209 0.27 25.18 -9.21
N VAL A 210 -0.18 24.05 -9.78
CA VAL A 210 0.62 23.12 -10.59
C VAL A 210 -0.04 22.93 -11.95
N GLU A 211 0.78 22.63 -12.97
CA GLU A 211 0.33 22.42 -14.36
C GLU A 211 0.16 20.92 -14.67
N ALA A 212 0.85 20.09 -13.91
CA ALA A 212 0.84 18.64 -14.06
C ALA A 212 0.90 17.96 -12.69
N ALA A 213 0.53 16.69 -12.71
CA ALA A 213 0.81 15.74 -11.64
C ALA A 213 1.02 14.35 -12.27
N GLU A 214 1.36 13.38 -11.47
CA GLU A 214 1.63 12.03 -11.93
C GLU A 214 1.00 11.01 -10.97
N ASN A 215 0.47 9.94 -11.51
CA ASN A 215 -0.05 8.80 -10.76
C ASN A 215 -0.44 7.67 -11.73
N SER A 216 -0.94 6.58 -11.18
CA SER A 216 -1.50 5.48 -11.95
C SER A 216 -2.80 5.87 -12.65
N ILE A 217 -3.11 5.20 -13.75
CA ILE A 217 -4.30 5.48 -14.57
C ILE A 217 -5.59 5.30 -13.77
N ASN A 218 -5.64 4.26 -12.91
CA ASN A 218 -6.80 4.02 -12.06
C ASN A 218 -6.99 5.14 -11.03
N VAL A 219 -5.92 5.56 -10.35
CA VAL A 219 -5.98 6.68 -9.38
C VAL A 219 -6.39 7.99 -10.05
N TYR A 220 -5.87 8.29 -11.24
CA TYR A 220 -6.26 9.44 -12.04
C TYR A 220 -7.75 9.43 -12.38
N LEU A 221 -8.31 8.28 -12.79
CA LEU A 221 -9.74 8.11 -13.06
C LEU A 221 -10.60 8.30 -11.82
N VAL A 222 -10.31 7.54 -10.75
CA VAL A 222 -11.17 7.47 -9.56
C VAL A 222 -11.22 8.80 -8.82
N ASN A 223 -10.12 9.55 -8.80
CA ASN A 223 -10.05 10.88 -8.20
C ASN A 223 -10.46 12.00 -9.17
N LYS A 224 -10.94 11.66 -10.36
CA LYS A 224 -11.45 12.59 -11.37
C LYS A 224 -10.44 13.67 -11.79
N HIS A 225 -9.15 13.41 -11.67
CA HIS A 225 -8.12 14.38 -12.04
C HIS A 225 -8.22 14.75 -13.54
N TYR A 226 -8.83 13.88 -14.37
CA TYR A 226 -9.09 14.14 -15.80
C TYR A 226 -10.00 15.36 -16.06
N GLU A 227 -10.81 15.78 -15.08
CA GLU A 227 -11.66 16.97 -15.23
C GLU A 227 -10.83 18.27 -15.23
N VAL A 228 -9.67 18.26 -14.58
CA VAL A 228 -8.80 19.45 -14.39
C VAL A 228 -7.45 19.34 -15.12
N ALA A 229 -7.07 18.13 -15.51
CA ALA A 229 -5.87 17.81 -16.30
C ALA A 229 -6.24 16.74 -17.34
N PRO A 230 -6.88 17.12 -18.48
CA PRO A 230 -7.57 16.20 -19.39
C PRO A 230 -6.64 15.42 -20.33
N VAL A 231 -5.33 15.58 -20.23
CA VAL A 231 -4.34 14.86 -21.03
C VAL A 231 -3.57 13.91 -20.15
N LEU A 232 -3.56 12.62 -20.49
CA LEU A 232 -2.79 11.57 -19.85
C LEU A 232 -1.69 11.10 -20.80
N SER A 233 -0.44 11.38 -20.47
CA SER A 233 0.73 10.92 -21.24
C SER A 233 1.30 9.66 -20.60
N ILE A 234 1.37 8.57 -21.36
CA ILE A 234 1.75 7.24 -20.89
C ILE A 234 3.27 7.14 -20.77
N THR A 235 3.81 7.77 -19.73
CA THR A 235 5.24 7.82 -19.46
C THR A 235 5.76 6.55 -18.78
N GLU A 236 4.93 5.87 -17.98
CA GLU A 236 5.25 4.64 -17.22
C GLU A 236 6.61 4.75 -16.51
N HIS A 237 6.87 5.90 -15.93
CA HIS A 237 8.19 6.25 -15.42
C HIS A 237 8.50 5.65 -14.04
N GLU A 238 7.48 5.34 -13.23
CA GLU A 238 7.64 4.85 -11.87
C GLU A 238 6.58 3.79 -11.55
N ALA A 239 6.95 2.75 -10.80
CA ALA A 239 5.97 1.82 -10.23
C ALA A 239 5.35 2.43 -8.96
N ASN A 240 4.02 2.51 -8.91
CA ASN A 240 3.29 3.06 -7.77
C ASN A 240 3.15 2.01 -6.66
N ASN A 241 4.26 1.74 -5.99
CA ASN A 241 4.36 0.71 -4.95
C ASN A 241 3.85 1.20 -3.61
N ALA A 242 3.39 0.27 -2.79
CA ALA A 242 2.92 0.53 -1.43
C ALA A 242 3.39 -0.53 -0.45
N LEU A 243 3.41 -0.14 0.83
CA LEU A 243 3.73 -1.01 1.95
C LEU A 243 2.53 -1.04 2.91
N VAL A 244 2.18 -2.23 3.38
CA VAL A 244 1.18 -2.40 4.43
C VAL A 244 1.88 -2.46 5.77
N PHE A 245 1.50 -1.56 6.65
CA PHE A 245 2.06 -1.42 7.98
C PHE A 245 1.09 -1.92 9.06
N VAL A 246 1.66 -2.48 10.11
CA VAL A 246 1.00 -2.69 11.40
C VAL A 246 1.77 -1.91 12.46
N SER A 247 1.07 -1.34 13.46
CA SER A 247 1.74 -0.69 14.59
C SER A 247 2.52 -1.72 15.43
N ASP A 248 3.71 -1.35 15.88
CA ASP A 248 4.51 -2.21 16.77
C ASP A 248 3.76 -2.52 18.07
N LYS A 249 3.08 -1.53 18.63
CA LYS A 249 2.26 -1.70 19.83
C LYS A 249 1.21 -2.81 19.67
N LEU A 250 0.50 -2.84 18.54
CA LEU A 250 -0.47 -3.88 18.24
C LEU A 250 0.23 -5.21 17.97
N TRP A 251 1.31 -5.21 17.19
CA TRP A 251 2.07 -6.40 16.84
C TRP A 251 2.60 -7.14 18.06
N GLN A 252 3.17 -6.40 19.02
CA GLN A 252 3.64 -6.99 20.28
C GLN A 252 2.51 -7.56 21.14
N GLY A 253 1.31 -6.99 21.06
CA GLY A 253 0.12 -7.48 21.76
C GLY A 253 -0.51 -8.75 21.17
N PHE A 254 -0.15 -9.13 19.95
CA PHE A 254 -0.67 -10.34 19.32
C PHE A 254 -0.06 -11.62 19.90
N SER A 255 -0.91 -12.63 20.10
CA SER A 255 -0.45 -13.99 20.36
C SER A 255 0.35 -14.54 19.16
N ALA A 256 1.12 -15.63 19.38
CA ALA A 256 1.82 -16.30 18.29
C ALA A 256 0.87 -16.74 17.16
N GLU A 257 -0.31 -17.22 17.51
CA GLU A 257 -1.34 -17.62 16.54
C GLU A 257 -1.90 -16.43 15.76
N GLN A 258 -2.20 -15.31 16.43
CA GLN A 258 -2.65 -14.08 15.76
C GLN A 258 -1.59 -13.53 14.81
N LYS A 259 -0.31 -13.54 15.21
CA LYS A 259 0.80 -13.16 14.31
C LYS A 259 0.86 -14.04 13.07
N GLN A 260 0.64 -15.36 13.21
CA GLN A 260 0.56 -16.27 12.07
C GLN A 260 -0.61 -15.92 11.14
N TRP A 261 -1.80 -15.63 11.67
CA TRP A 261 -2.96 -15.25 10.88
C TRP A 261 -2.73 -13.94 10.12
N VAL A 262 -2.20 -12.92 10.79
CA VAL A 262 -1.89 -11.62 10.17
C VAL A 262 -0.84 -11.79 9.09
N THR A 263 0.23 -12.56 9.36
CA THR A 263 1.29 -12.81 8.38
C THR A 263 0.75 -13.56 7.15
N ALA A 264 -0.08 -14.59 7.35
CA ALA A 264 -0.66 -15.35 6.25
C ALA A 264 -1.66 -14.53 5.43
N ALA A 265 -2.48 -13.69 6.08
CA ALA A 265 -3.39 -12.78 5.38
C ALA A 265 -2.64 -11.71 4.59
N ALA A 266 -1.57 -11.17 5.17
CA ALA A 266 -0.72 -10.17 4.51
C ALA A 266 0.05 -10.75 3.30
N ALA A 267 0.51 -11.99 3.39
CA ALA A 267 1.18 -12.67 2.26
C ALA A 267 0.26 -12.79 1.02
N GLU A 268 -1.05 -12.90 1.22
CA GLU A 268 -2.00 -12.91 0.10
C GLU A 268 -2.05 -11.58 -0.65
N ILE A 269 -1.88 -10.45 0.04
CA ILE A 269 -1.75 -9.14 -0.60
C ILE A 269 -0.56 -9.17 -1.55
N SER A 270 0.65 -9.40 -1.03
CA SER A 270 1.88 -9.36 -1.84
C SER A 270 1.84 -10.31 -3.04
N ALA A 271 1.17 -11.46 -2.90
CA ALA A 271 1.07 -12.47 -3.95
C ALA A 271 0.06 -12.14 -5.05
N LYS A 272 -1.02 -11.41 -4.75
CA LYS A 272 -2.16 -11.29 -5.68
C LYS A 272 -2.58 -9.86 -5.99
N GLU A 273 -2.44 -8.94 -5.03
CA GLU A 273 -2.94 -7.58 -5.19
C GLU A 273 -2.27 -6.83 -6.34
N PRO A 274 -0.92 -6.90 -6.54
CA PRO A 274 -0.29 -6.15 -7.63
C PRO A 274 -0.86 -6.51 -9.01
N ALA A 275 -1.19 -7.77 -9.27
CA ALA A 275 -1.82 -8.17 -10.52
C ALA A 275 -3.23 -7.55 -10.67
N ARG A 276 -4.00 -7.50 -9.58
CA ARG A 276 -5.33 -6.87 -9.58
C ARG A 276 -5.25 -5.36 -9.81
N ALA A 277 -4.24 -4.68 -9.27
CA ALA A 277 -4.01 -3.26 -9.54
C ALA A 277 -3.81 -3.01 -11.04
N PHE A 278 -3.06 -3.85 -11.76
CA PHE A 278 -2.90 -3.75 -13.21
C PHE A 278 -4.18 -4.07 -14.01
N GLU A 279 -5.06 -4.92 -13.48
CA GLU A 279 -6.38 -5.10 -14.09
C GLU A 279 -7.25 -3.83 -13.95
N LEU A 280 -7.21 -3.15 -12.79
CA LEU A 280 -7.86 -1.86 -12.59
C LEU A 280 -7.31 -0.79 -13.53
N GLU A 281 -6.00 -0.76 -13.77
CA GLU A 281 -5.35 0.13 -14.74
C GLU A 281 -5.93 -0.04 -16.15
N LYS A 282 -6.03 -1.28 -16.63
CA LYS A 282 -6.60 -1.59 -17.95
C LYS A 282 -8.06 -1.16 -18.07
N ALA A 283 -8.85 -1.43 -17.04
CA ALA A 283 -10.25 -1.02 -17.00
C ALA A 283 -10.39 0.51 -16.98
N ALA A 284 -9.54 1.19 -16.19
CA ALA A 284 -9.51 2.65 -16.11
C ALA A 284 -9.13 3.30 -17.44
N ALA A 285 -8.12 2.78 -18.14
CA ALA A 285 -7.72 3.28 -19.46
C ALA A 285 -8.87 3.21 -20.47
N THR A 286 -9.61 2.10 -20.47
CA THR A 286 -10.81 1.93 -21.32
C THR A 286 -11.89 2.95 -20.95
N LYS A 287 -12.13 3.17 -19.67
CA LYS A 287 -13.13 4.13 -19.19
C LYS A 287 -12.75 5.57 -19.57
N LEU A 288 -11.49 5.96 -19.38
CA LEU A 288 -11.00 7.31 -19.72
C LEU A 288 -11.17 7.62 -21.20
N LYS A 289 -10.89 6.66 -22.10
CA LYS A 289 -11.17 6.81 -23.54
C LYS A 289 -12.65 7.11 -23.79
N SER A 290 -13.55 6.42 -23.09
CA SER A 290 -15.00 6.64 -23.23
C SER A 290 -15.47 8.00 -22.69
N LEU A 291 -14.70 8.62 -21.80
CA LEU A 291 -14.95 9.96 -21.25
C LEU A 291 -14.33 11.09 -22.10
N GLY A 292 -13.67 10.74 -23.22
CA GLY A 292 -13.05 11.71 -24.11
C GLY A 292 -11.71 12.27 -23.60
N VAL A 293 -11.08 11.61 -22.63
CA VAL A 293 -9.74 11.98 -22.15
C VAL A 293 -8.72 11.75 -23.27
N LYS A 294 -7.87 12.73 -23.53
CA LYS A 294 -6.78 12.58 -24.48
C LYS A 294 -5.70 11.72 -23.86
N ILE A 295 -5.43 10.56 -24.46
CA ILE A 295 -4.34 9.67 -24.07
C ILE A 295 -3.23 9.77 -25.11
N VAL A 296 -2.03 10.12 -24.66
CA VAL A 296 -0.79 10.16 -25.46
C VAL A 296 -0.05 8.88 -25.17
N ASP A 297 -0.09 7.92 -26.07
CA ASP A 297 0.49 6.58 -25.94
C ASP A 297 1.82 6.39 -26.71
N ASP A 298 2.19 7.41 -27.50
CA ASP A 298 3.42 7.48 -28.31
C ASP A 298 4.57 8.26 -27.63
N VAL A 299 4.58 8.31 -26.28
CA VAL A 299 5.63 8.99 -25.52
C VAL A 299 7.01 8.35 -25.80
N ASP A 300 7.97 9.18 -26.16
CA ASP A 300 9.38 8.78 -26.30
C ASP A 300 10.00 8.52 -24.91
N LYS A 301 9.72 7.34 -24.35
CA LYS A 301 10.26 6.91 -23.07
C LYS A 301 11.79 6.81 -23.06
N LYS A 302 12.42 6.64 -24.26
CA LYS A 302 13.89 6.59 -24.36
C LYS A 302 14.51 7.91 -23.98
N SER A 303 13.85 9.03 -24.28
CA SER A 303 14.33 10.35 -23.87
C SER A 303 14.33 10.53 -22.35
N LEU A 304 13.39 9.88 -21.64
CA LEU A 304 13.31 9.87 -20.18
C LEU A 304 14.34 8.90 -19.58
N THR A 305 14.40 7.66 -20.08
CA THR A 305 15.34 6.65 -19.57
C THR A 305 16.79 7.05 -19.77
N ALA A 306 17.12 7.73 -20.85
CA ALA A 306 18.48 8.23 -21.08
C ALA A 306 18.99 9.16 -19.96
N ILE A 307 18.07 9.88 -19.32
CA ILE A 307 18.38 10.72 -18.15
C ILE A 307 18.28 9.91 -16.86
N ALA A 308 17.26 9.04 -16.72
CA ALA A 308 17.01 8.30 -15.49
C ALA A 308 18.05 7.21 -15.21
N ASP A 309 18.52 6.50 -16.22
CA ASP A 309 19.44 5.36 -16.07
C ASP A 309 20.72 5.71 -15.27
N PRO A 310 21.42 6.84 -15.53
CA PRO A 310 22.55 7.23 -14.70
C PRO A 310 22.20 7.55 -13.25
N TYR A 311 20.94 7.89 -12.97
CA TYR A 311 20.46 8.21 -11.62
C TYR A 311 20.16 6.97 -10.80
N LEU A 312 19.80 5.85 -11.41
CA LEU A 312 19.41 4.63 -10.69
C LEU A 312 20.46 4.18 -9.66
N ASP A 313 21.68 3.94 -10.13
CA ASP A 313 22.76 3.47 -9.24
C ASP A 313 23.23 4.58 -8.30
N LYS A 314 23.32 5.81 -8.79
CA LYS A 314 23.73 6.96 -8.00
C LYS A 314 22.77 7.18 -6.83
N GLN A 315 21.45 7.28 -7.10
CA GLN A 315 20.44 7.52 -6.07
C GLN A 315 20.32 6.35 -5.10
N ALA A 316 20.36 5.09 -5.57
CA ALA A 316 20.35 3.94 -4.68
C ALA A 316 21.51 3.98 -3.69
N LYS A 317 22.72 4.34 -4.15
CA LYS A 317 23.91 4.50 -3.31
C LYS A 317 23.77 5.66 -2.32
N GLU A 318 23.25 6.80 -2.77
CA GLU A 318 23.02 7.98 -1.91
C GLU A 318 21.97 7.71 -0.83
N LEU A 319 20.93 6.93 -1.14
CA LEU A 319 19.91 6.50 -0.19
C LEU A 319 20.46 5.56 0.88
N GLY A 320 21.43 4.70 0.54
CA GLY A 320 22.13 3.84 1.49
C GLY A 320 22.10 2.35 1.18
N PRO A 321 22.71 1.52 2.05
CA PRO A 321 22.99 0.12 1.74
C PRO A 321 21.76 -0.76 1.56
N HIS A 322 20.66 -0.49 2.28
CA HIS A 322 19.40 -1.21 2.05
C HIS A 322 18.81 -0.88 0.68
N ALA A 323 18.92 0.39 0.26
CA ALA A 323 18.43 0.82 -1.04
C ALA A 323 19.20 0.15 -2.18
N GLU A 324 20.54 0.10 -2.10
CA GLU A 324 21.36 -0.63 -3.08
C GLU A 324 20.95 -2.11 -3.16
N LYS A 325 20.84 -2.77 -1.99
CA LYS A 325 20.44 -4.19 -1.91
C LYS A 325 19.06 -4.44 -2.52
N ILE A 326 18.06 -3.61 -2.19
CA ILE A 326 16.70 -3.75 -2.71
C ILE A 326 16.68 -3.53 -4.23
N LYS A 327 17.36 -2.50 -4.74
CA LYS A 327 17.50 -2.24 -6.18
C LYS A 327 18.08 -3.47 -6.89
N ASP A 328 19.17 -4.03 -6.36
CA ASP A 328 19.85 -5.17 -6.98
C ASP A 328 18.97 -6.43 -6.98
N LEU A 329 18.25 -6.69 -5.88
CA LEU A 329 17.29 -7.79 -5.80
C LEU A 329 16.17 -7.63 -6.82
N ILE A 330 15.58 -6.44 -6.94
CA ILE A 330 14.53 -6.15 -7.92
C ILE A 330 15.08 -6.36 -9.35
N ARG A 331 16.24 -5.80 -9.66
CA ARG A 331 16.86 -5.92 -10.99
C ARG A 331 17.22 -7.36 -11.37
N ALA A 332 17.50 -8.23 -10.42
CA ALA A 332 17.83 -9.64 -10.64
C ALA A 332 16.61 -10.52 -10.99
N ILE A 333 15.39 -10.05 -10.77
CA ILE A 333 14.16 -10.77 -11.10
C ILE A 333 13.95 -10.76 -12.62
N ASN A 334 13.67 -11.92 -13.21
CA ASN A 334 13.46 -12.11 -14.66
C ASN A 334 11.97 -12.03 -15.04
#